data_9b45746fc16100267d04065e3d46f40f
#
_entry.id   9b45746fc16100267d04065e3d46f40f
#
_cell.length_a   1.000
_cell.length_b   1.000
_cell.length_c   1.000
_cell.angle_alpha   90.00
_cell.angle_beta   90.00
_cell.angle_gamma   90.00
#
_symmetry.space_group_name_H-M   'P 1'
#
loop_
_entity.id
_entity.type
_entity.pdbx_description
1 polymer ?
#
loop_
_entity_poly.entity_id
_entity_poly.type
_entity_poly.pdbx_seq_one_letter_code
_entity_poly.pdbx_strand_id
1 'polypeptide(L)'
;MCSIAALRALEVEGLGIETAAFVAGHSLGEYSALVASGVLTLAQAAPLVRLRAAAMQEAVPVGVGAMAAILGLASDKVIAGCQEAQATFPAGSAEAVEAVNFNDAAQTVIAGSKAAVDKACEVLKGMGAKR
;
A
#
# COMPACT_ATOMS: atom_id res chain seq x y z
N MET A 1 9.06 -6.29 12.73
CA MET A 1 10.14 -6.96 13.50
C MET A 1 11.48 -6.82 12.77
N CYS A 2 11.63 -7.30 11.51
CA CYS A 2 12.93 -7.26 10.79
C CYS A 2 13.54 -5.85 10.70
N SER A 3 12.76 -4.83 10.35
CA SER A 3 13.27 -3.44 10.25
C SER A 3 13.86 -2.92 11.57
N ILE A 4 13.21 -3.23 12.70
CA ILE A 4 13.73 -2.79 14.01
C ILE A 4 14.96 -3.62 14.42
N ALA A 5 15.01 -4.92 14.09
CA ALA A 5 16.19 -5.72 14.32
C ALA A 5 17.39 -5.21 13.50
N ALA A 6 17.16 -4.84 12.23
CA ALA A 6 18.20 -4.24 11.39
C ALA A 6 18.67 -2.88 11.96
N LEU A 7 17.76 -2.02 12.43
CA LEU A 7 18.12 -0.77 13.09
C LEU A 7 18.99 -1.02 14.32
N ARG A 8 18.62 -1.96 15.19
CA ARG A 8 19.42 -2.30 16.37
C ARG A 8 20.80 -2.84 16.03
N ALA A 9 20.90 -3.61 14.95
CA ALA A 9 22.22 -4.06 14.47
C ALA A 9 23.08 -2.89 13.98
N LEU A 10 22.50 -1.94 13.25
CA LEU A 10 23.21 -0.73 12.80
C LEU A 10 23.66 0.15 13.97
N GLU A 11 22.83 0.28 15.00
CA GLU A 11 23.19 1.02 16.23
C GLU A 11 24.43 0.43 16.93
N VAL A 12 24.56 -0.90 16.93
CA VAL A 12 25.77 -1.57 17.47
C VAL A 12 27.02 -1.23 16.67
N GLU A 13 26.89 -1.01 15.37
CA GLU A 13 27.97 -0.58 14.48
C GLU A 13 28.19 0.95 14.49
N GLY A 14 27.53 1.68 15.38
CA GLY A 14 27.67 3.12 15.52
C GLY A 14 26.84 3.98 14.55
N LEU A 15 25.90 3.36 13.83
CA LEU A 15 24.94 4.04 12.95
C LEU A 15 23.57 4.12 13.63
N GLY A 16 23.44 5.03 14.59
CA GLY A 16 22.20 5.22 15.33
C GLY A 16 21.20 6.12 14.61
N ILE A 17 19.95 6.10 15.11
CA ILE A 17 18.85 6.89 14.55
C ILE A 17 19.09 8.41 14.62
N GLU A 18 19.94 8.86 15.54
CA GLU A 18 20.34 10.26 15.72
C GLU A 18 21.09 10.84 14.52
N THR A 19 21.62 9.99 13.63
CA THR A 19 22.25 10.40 12.38
C THR A 19 21.24 10.75 11.28
N ALA A 20 19.96 10.39 11.46
CA ALA A 20 18.91 10.65 10.49
C ALA A 20 18.20 11.97 10.78
N ALA A 21 18.06 12.82 9.76
CA ALA A 21 17.28 14.05 9.87
C ALA A 21 15.76 13.76 9.93
N PHE A 22 15.32 12.70 9.26
CA PHE A 22 13.93 12.27 9.23
C PHE A 22 13.83 10.74 9.23
N VAL A 23 12.71 10.24 9.75
CA VAL A 23 12.31 8.84 9.61
C VAL A 23 10.95 8.78 8.94
N ALA A 24 10.79 7.85 8.00
CA ALA A 24 9.54 7.65 7.29
C ALA A 24 9.29 6.16 7.08
N GLY A 25 8.03 5.81 6.87
CA GLY A 25 7.65 4.42 6.60
C GLY A 25 6.39 4.34 5.76
N HIS A 26 6.41 3.47 4.75
CA HIS A 26 5.26 3.19 3.91
C HIS A 26 4.42 2.06 4.53
N SER A 27 3.11 2.29 4.70
CA SER A 27 2.16 1.33 5.23
C SER A 27 2.62 0.74 6.58
N LEU A 28 2.97 -0.54 6.66
CA LEU A 28 3.51 -1.17 7.88
C LEU A 28 4.80 -0.48 8.38
N GLY A 29 5.58 0.08 7.47
CA GLY A 29 6.82 0.80 7.78
C GLY A 29 6.61 2.02 8.67
N GLU A 30 5.44 2.65 8.66
CA GLU A 30 5.10 3.77 9.54
C GLU A 30 5.24 3.39 11.02
N TYR A 31 4.79 2.19 11.42
CA TYR A 31 4.98 1.69 12.78
C TYR A 31 6.46 1.49 13.12
N SER A 32 7.27 1.08 12.14
CA SER A 32 8.72 0.98 12.33
C SER A 32 9.35 2.36 12.49
N ALA A 33 8.92 3.36 11.72
CA ALA A 33 9.38 4.74 11.87
C ALA A 33 8.99 5.33 13.23
N LEU A 34 7.76 5.07 13.73
CA LEU A 34 7.32 5.49 15.06
C LEU A 34 8.15 4.84 16.19
N VAL A 35 8.55 3.58 16.02
CA VAL A 35 9.46 2.94 16.99
C VAL A 35 10.87 3.50 16.88
N ALA A 36 11.38 3.73 15.68
CA ALA A 36 12.71 4.30 15.46
C ALA A 36 12.83 5.71 16.06
N SER A 37 11.80 6.55 15.92
CA SER A 37 11.75 7.89 16.48
C SER A 37 11.47 7.95 18.00
N GLY A 38 11.21 6.81 18.64
CA GLY A 38 10.89 6.74 20.07
C GLY A 38 9.47 7.13 20.46
N VAL A 39 8.59 7.40 19.49
CA VAL A 39 7.15 7.69 19.73
C VAL A 39 6.43 6.47 20.29
N LEU A 40 6.78 5.28 19.81
CA LEU A 40 6.29 4.00 20.33
C LEU A 40 7.45 3.13 20.76
N THR A 41 7.24 2.39 21.84
CA THR A 41 8.13 1.26 22.16
C THR A 41 7.78 0.07 21.24
N LEU A 42 8.73 -0.84 21.05
CA LEU A 42 8.47 -2.09 20.30
C LEU A 42 7.35 -2.91 20.94
N ALA A 43 7.29 -2.92 22.28
CA ALA A 43 6.24 -3.61 23.04
C ALA A 43 4.84 -3.03 22.78
N GLN A 44 4.72 -1.71 22.56
CA GLN A 44 3.48 -1.05 22.18
C GLN A 44 3.13 -1.27 20.70
N ALA A 45 4.13 -1.20 19.80
CA ALA A 45 3.90 -1.35 18.37
C ALA A 45 3.51 -2.77 17.97
N ALA A 46 4.04 -3.81 18.62
CA ALA A 46 3.78 -5.19 18.26
C ALA A 46 2.28 -5.58 18.32
N PRO A 47 1.53 -5.31 19.40
CA PRO A 47 0.09 -5.59 19.45
C PRO A 47 -0.70 -4.72 18.47
N LEU A 48 -0.31 -3.46 18.23
CA LEU A 48 -0.96 -2.58 17.25
C LEU A 48 -0.83 -3.13 15.82
N VAL A 49 0.35 -3.58 15.44
CA VAL A 49 0.58 -4.20 14.10
C VAL A 49 -0.23 -5.50 13.95
N ARG A 50 -0.35 -6.29 15.01
CA ARG A 50 -1.19 -7.50 15.01
C ARG A 50 -2.68 -7.14 14.84
N LEU A 51 -3.16 -6.15 15.59
CA LEU A 51 -4.53 -5.65 15.49
C LEU A 51 -4.83 -5.13 14.07
N ARG A 52 -3.90 -4.33 13.51
CA ARG A 52 -3.99 -3.85 12.14
C ARG A 52 -4.13 -5.01 11.14
N ALA A 53 -3.30 -6.03 11.27
CA ALA A 53 -3.33 -7.18 10.36
C ALA A 53 -4.66 -7.94 10.46
N ALA A 54 -5.20 -8.14 11.66
CA ALA A 54 -6.51 -8.76 11.87
C ALA A 54 -7.63 -7.92 11.27
N ALA A 55 -7.65 -6.61 11.54
CA ALA A 55 -8.66 -5.70 10.99
C ALA A 55 -8.65 -5.64 9.46
N MET A 56 -7.46 -5.64 8.84
CA MET A 56 -7.34 -5.70 7.37
C MET A 56 -7.87 -7.01 6.80
N GLN A 57 -7.66 -8.13 7.49
CA GLN A 57 -8.16 -9.43 7.06
C GLN A 57 -9.69 -9.55 7.22
N GLU A 58 -10.24 -8.94 8.27
CA GLU A 58 -11.70 -8.93 8.51
C GLU A 58 -12.44 -7.97 7.58
N ALA A 59 -11.81 -6.82 7.22
CA ALA A 59 -12.43 -5.79 6.39
C ALA A 59 -12.81 -6.29 5.00
N VAL A 60 -12.02 -7.20 4.42
CA VAL A 60 -12.27 -7.76 3.09
C VAL A 60 -12.03 -9.26 3.12
N PRO A 61 -13.08 -10.09 2.99
CA PRO A 61 -12.94 -11.53 2.91
C PRO A 61 -12.05 -11.97 1.75
N VAL A 62 -11.35 -13.08 1.92
CA VAL A 62 -10.47 -13.64 0.89
C VAL A 62 -11.26 -13.91 -0.40
N GLY A 63 -10.76 -13.39 -1.51
CA GLY A 63 -11.36 -13.57 -2.84
C GLY A 63 -12.42 -12.53 -3.24
N VAL A 64 -12.84 -11.65 -2.32
CA VAL A 64 -13.80 -10.57 -2.60
C VAL A 64 -13.09 -9.33 -3.13
N GLY A 65 -11.97 -8.96 -2.48
CA GLY A 65 -11.14 -7.84 -2.91
C GLY A 65 -9.89 -8.28 -3.65
N ALA A 66 -9.29 -7.34 -4.38
CA ALA A 66 -8.01 -7.49 -5.05
C ALA A 66 -7.20 -6.21 -5.02
N MET A 67 -5.89 -6.34 -5.22
CA MET A 67 -4.96 -5.23 -5.43
C MET A 67 -4.04 -5.58 -6.61
N ALA A 68 -3.67 -4.57 -7.39
CA ALA A 68 -2.71 -4.72 -8.48
C ALA A 68 -1.74 -3.54 -8.52
N ALA A 69 -0.46 -3.82 -8.75
CA ALA A 69 0.54 -2.80 -9.02
C ALA A 69 0.59 -2.52 -10.52
N ILE A 70 0.29 -1.29 -10.90
CA ILE A 70 0.33 -0.80 -12.27
C ILE A 70 1.70 -0.17 -12.50
N LEU A 71 2.44 -0.69 -13.47
CA LEU A 71 3.81 -0.27 -13.78
C LEU A 71 3.90 0.39 -15.15
N GLY A 72 4.71 1.43 -15.26
CA GLY A 72 5.05 2.09 -16.51
C GLY A 72 3.96 3.03 -17.05
N LEU A 73 3.00 3.41 -16.21
CA LEU A 73 1.95 4.36 -16.54
C LEU A 73 1.91 5.46 -15.47
N ALA A 74 1.74 6.72 -15.90
CA ALA A 74 1.64 7.86 -15.01
C ALA A 74 0.36 7.79 -14.16
N SER A 75 0.42 8.29 -12.93
CA SER A 75 -0.65 8.14 -11.94
C SER A 75 -1.98 8.76 -12.38
N ASP A 76 -1.96 9.90 -13.10
CA ASP A 76 -3.14 10.53 -13.67
C ASP A 76 -3.88 9.61 -14.65
N LYS A 77 -3.13 8.89 -15.50
CA LYS A 77 -3.67 7.88 -16.40
C LYS A 77 -4.22 6.66 -15.67
N VAL A 78 -3.57 6.26 -14.58
CA VAL A 78 -4.07 5.15 -13.75
C VAL A 78 -5.41 5.53 -13.10
N ILE A 79 -5.52 6.76 -12.57
CA ILE A 79 -6.78 7.27 -12.03
C ILE A 79 -7.87 7.28 -13.10
N ALA A 80 -7.57 7.82 -14.29
CA ALA A 80 -8.53 7.86 -15.41
C ALA A 80 -8.98 6.44 -15.83
N GLY A 81 -8.05 5.47 -15.90
CA GLY A 81 -8.37 4.08 -16.22
C GLY A 81 -9.22 3.38 -15.15
N CYS A 82 -9.01 3.69 -13.86
CA CYS A 82 -9.89 3.20 -12.80
C CYS A 82 -11.32 3.76 -12.95
N GLN A 83 -11.45 5.06 -13.26
CA GLN A 83 -12.76 5.70 -13.50
C GLN A 83 -13.46 5.09 -14.72
N GLU A 84 -12.73 4.86 -15.82
CA GLU A 84 -13.26 4.20 -17.00
C GLU A 84 -13.74 2.77 -16.69
N ALA A 85 -12.95 1.99 -15.96
CA ALA A 85 -13.35 0.65 -15.53
C ALA A 85 -14.58 0.70 -14.61
N GLN A 86 -14.61 1.62 -13.66
CA GLN A 86 -15.76 1.81 -12.76
C GLN A 86 -17.04 2.15 -13.52
N ALA A 87 -16.97 2.95 -14.57
CA ALA A 87 -18.12 3.33 -15.40
C ALA A 87 -18.73 2.16 -16.19
N THR A 88 -18.06 1.03 -16.29
CA THR A 88 -18.59 -0.19 -16.93
C THR A 88 -19.56 -0.97 -16.04
N PHE A 89 -19.58 -0.69 -14.73
CA PHE A 89 -20.48 -1.34 -13.78
C PHE A 89 -21.76 -0.54 -13.57
N PRO A 90 -22.88 -1.19 -13.27
CA PRO A 90 -24.15 -0.50 -13.01
C PRO A 90 -24.04 0.51 -11.85
N ALA A 91 -24.70 1.64 -11.97
CA ALA A 91 -24.80 2.61 -10.88
C ALA A 91 -25.40 1.95 -9.62
N GLY A 92 -24.72 2.15 -8.47
CA GLY A 92 -25.11 1.54 -7.18
C GLY A 92 -24.67 0.09 -7.01
N SER A 93 -23.90 -0.50 -7.94
CA SER A 93 -23.26 -1.78 -7.72
C SER A 93 -22.23 -1.70 -6.56
N ALA A 94 -21.95 -2.84 -5.92
CA ALA A 94 -20.89 -2.94 -4.91
C ALA A 94 -19.47 -3.00 -5.52
N GLU A 95 -19.37 -3.00 -6.87
CA GLU A 95 -18.09 -3.04 -7.56
C GLU A 95 -17.41 -1.68 -7.49
N ALA A 96 -16.18 -1.65 -7.02
CA ALA A 96 -15.39 -0.43 -6.89
C ALA A 96 -13.92 -0.69 -7.17
N VAL A 97 -13.23 0.26 -7.80
CA VAL A 97 -11.77 0.26 -7.98
C VAL A 97 -11.22 1.66 -7.93
N GLU A 98 -10.14 1.86 -7.18
CA GLU A 98 -9.47 3.15 -7.03
C GLU A 98 -7.95 3.00 -7.03
N ALA A 99 -7.26 4.08 -7.41
CA ALA A 99 -5.82 4.23 -7.19
C ALA A 99 -5.57 4.58 -5.72
N VAL A 100 -4.79 3.76 -5.01
CA VAL A 100 -4.66 3.85 -3.54
C VAL A 100 -3.24 4.14 -3.06
N ASN A 101 -2.19 3.69 -3.76
CA ASN A 101 -0.80 3.96 -3.39
C ASN A 101 -0.04 4.54 -4.59
N PHE A 102 0.47 5.75 -4.44
CA PHE A 102 1.30 6.45 -5.42
C PHE A 102 2.76 6.28 -5.02
N ASN A 103 3.37 5.17 -5.41
CA ASN A 103 4.71 4.78 -4.95
C ASN A 103 5.83 5.54 -5.66
N ASP A 104 5.68 5.78 -6.95
CA ASP A 104 6.53 6.67 -7.75
C ASP A 104 5.78 7.17 -9.00
N ALA A 105 6.47 7.94 -9.85
CA ALA A 105 5.88 8.55 -11.05
C ALA A 105 5.30 7.54 -12.07
N ALA A 106 5.73 6.28 -12.00
CA ALA A 106 5.34 5.22 -12.93
C ALA A 106 4.89 3.92 -12.23
N GLN A 107 4.63 3.99 -10.92
CA GLN A 107 4.12 2.88 -10.12
C GLN A 107 2.98 3.32 -9.22
N THR A 108 1.79 2.91 -9.55
CA THR A 108 0.57 3.14 -8.75
C THR A 108 -0.09 1.81 -8.43
N VAL A 109 -0.51 1.62 -7.18
CA VAL A 109 -1.32 0.45 -6.79
C VAL A 109 -2.79 0.82 -6.88
N ILE A 110 -3.58 -0.06 -7.47
CA ILE A 110 -5.04 0.00 -7.49
C ILE A 110 -5.61 -1.06 -6.56
N ALA A 111 -6.76 -0.78 -5.96
CA ALA A 111 -7.46 -1.71 -5.07
C ALA A 111 -8.96 -1.58 -5.23
N GLY A 112 -9.68 -2.67 -4.95
CA GLY A 112 -11.13 -2.68 -5.04
C GLY A 112 -11.71 -4.09 -5.00
N SER A 113 -12.93 -4.25 -5.47
CA SER A 113 -13.52 -5.57 -5.69
C SER A 113 -12.77 -6.30 -6.79
N LYS A 114 -12.70 -7.63 -6.69
CA LYS A 114 -11.93 -8.44 -7.64
C LYS A 114 -12.33 -8.18 -9.09
N ALA A 115 -13.64 -8.14 -9.39
CA ALA A 115 -14.13 -7.91 -10.75
C ALA A 115 -13.74 -6.52 -11.28
N ALA A 116 -13.82 -5.49 -10.44
CA ALA A 116 -13.48 -4.12 -10.83
C ALA A 116 -11.97 -3.94 -11.02
N VAL A 117 -11.14 -4.56 -10.17
CA VAL A 117 -9.67 -4.55 -10.33
C VAL A 117 -9.26 -5.30 -11.60
N ASP A 118 -9.82 -6.48 -11.87
CA ASP A 118 -9.55 -7.23 -13.09
C ASP A 118 -9.91 -6.39 -14.33
N LYS A 119 -11.08 -5.72 -14.32
CA LYS A 119 -11.50 -4.81 -15.40
C LYS A 119 -10.56 -3.61 -15.56
N ALA A 120 -10.16 -2.98 -14.46
CA ALA A 120 -9.22 -1.87 -14.50
C ALA A 120 -7.86 -2.30 -15.07
N CYS A 121 -7.38 -3.50 -14.75
CA CYS A 121 -6.15 -4.04 -15.33
C CYS A 121 -6.24 -4.19 -16.86
N GLU A 122 -7.39 -4.61 -17.41
CA GLU A 122 -7.60 -4.68 -18.86
C GLU A 122 -7.54 -3.28 -19.49
N VAL A 123 -8.27 -2.30 -18.94
CA VAL A 123 -8.30 -0.92 -19.42
C VAL A 123 -6.90 -0.31 -19.38
N LEU A 124 -6.22 -0.40 -18.25
CA LEU A 124 -4.89 0.17 -18.04
C LEU A 124 -3.82 -0.46 -18.94
N LYS A 125 -3.94 -1.76 -19.22
CA LYS A 125 -3.09 -2.43 -20.23
C LYS A 125 -3.31 -1.85 -21.62
N GLY A 126 -4.58 -1.60 -22.02
CA GLY A 126 -4.92 -0.89 -23.26
C GLY A 126 -4.37 0.54 -23.32
N MET A 127 -4.25 1.23 -22.18
CA MET A 127 -3.66 2.56 -22.06
C MET A 127 -2.12 2.57 -22.04
N GLY A 128 -1.47 1.40 -22.09
CA GLY A 128 -0.02 1.27 -22.18
C GLY A 128 0.71 0.89 -20.89
N ALA A 129 0.01 0.44 -19.87
CA ALA A 129 0.66 -0.14 -18.68
C ALA A 129 1.49 -1.37 -19.08
N LYS A 130 2.72 -1.45 -18.56
CA LYS A 130 3.63 -2.57 -18.84
C LYS A 130 3.25 -3.82 -18.07
N ARG A 131 2.67 -3.65 -16.90
CA ARG A 131 2.27 -4.71 -15.98
C ARG A 131 1.21 -4.20 -15.02
#